data_0d16dcb507f755dee14b68f997749dc9
#
_entry.id   0d16dcb507f755dee14b68f997749dc9
#
_cell.length_a   1.000
_cell.length_b   1.000
_cell.length_c   1.000
_cell.angle_alpha   90.00
_cell.angle_beta   90.00
_cell.angle_gamma   90.00
#
_symmetry.space_group_name_H-M   'P 1'
#
loop_
_entity.id
_entity.type
_entity.pdbx_description
1 polymer ?
#
loop_
_entity_poly.entity_id
_entity_poly.type
_entity_poly.pdbx_seq_one_letter_code
_entity_poly.pdbx_strand_id
1 'polypeptide(L)'
;MQQLIFGVLTLASFGFFAFNLRKIAQNIHMGLPLDRTDRKADRWRTMLLVALGQKKMFTRPIPALLHLALYASFVITQIELIEILVDGISGSHRFFQESLGGFYTFMISFIEVLSVLAFIGTVAFLARRNMLKLPRLNMKELAGWPTQDANLI
;
A
#
# COMPACT_ATOMS: atom_id res chain seq x y z
N MET A 1 -19.57 14.05 19.39
CA MET A 1 -18.58 15.05 18.89
C MET A 1 -17.42 14.39 18.14
N GLN A 2 -16.79 13.39 18.73
CA GLN A 2 -15.65 12.66 18.10
C GLN A 2 -15.99 12.04 16.73
N GLN A 3 -17.14 11.38 16.61
CA GLN A 3 -17.61 10.79 15.35
C GLN A 3 -17.80 11.82 14.24
N LEU A 4 -18.34 13.01 14.57
CA LEU A 4 -18.50 14.09 13.59
C LEU A 4 -17.15 14.59 13.08
N ILE A 5 -16.19 14.78 13.98
CA ILE A 5 -14.83 15.20 13.60
C ILE A 5 -14.18 14.12 12.73
N PHE A 6 -14.28 12.86 13.13
CA PHE A 6 -13.75 11.73 12.36
C PHE A 6 -14.40 11.65 10.96
N GLY A 7 -15.73 11.76 10.90
CA GLY A 7 -16.47 11.75 9.64
C GLY A 7 -16.08 12.90 8.70
N VAL A 8 -15.94 14.12 9.24
CA VAL A 8 -15.50 15.28 8.44
C VAL A 8 -14.07 15.07 7.91
N LEU A 9 -13.14 14.62 8.76
CA LEU A 9 -11.76 14.35 8.35
C LEU A 9 -11.69 13.23 7.28
N THR A 10 -12.48 12.18 7.45
CA THR A 10 -12.56 11.07 6.49
C THR A 10 -13.09 11.57 5.15
N LEU A 11 -14.20 12.33 5.14
CA LEU A 11 -14.76 12.90 3.92
C LEU A 11 -13.79 13.88 3.23
N ALA A 12 -13.11 14.72 4.01
CA ALA A 12 -12.10 15.64 3.46
C ALA A 12 -10.93 14.87 2.81
N SER A 13 -10.45 13.81 3.47
CA SER A 13 -9.36 12.97 2.94
C SER A 13 -9.76 12.26 1.65
N PHE A 14 -10.92 11.63 1.62
CA PHE A 14 -11.44 10.99 0.40
C PHE A 14 -11.74 12.00 -0.70
N GLY A 15 -12.26 13.17 -0.36
CA GLY A 15 -12.50 14.25 -1.30
C GLY A 15 -11.20 14.76 -1.93
N PHE A 16 -10.17 14.97 -1.13
CA PHE A 16 -8.85 15.37 -1.61
C PHE A 16 -8.21 14.28 -2.50
N PHE A 17 -8.33 13.02 -2.11
CA PHE A 17 -7.89 11.89 -2.93
C PHE A 17 -8.62 11.86 -4.28
N ALA A 18 -9.95 11.94 -4.28
CA ALA A 18 -10.76 11.93 -5.50
C ALA A 18 -10.42 13.12 -6.43
N PHE A 19 -10.16 14.29 -5.86
CA PHE A 19 -9.74 15.48 -6.61
C PHE A 19 -8.42 15.24 -7.34
N ASN A 20 -7.42 14.66 -6.68
CA ASN A 20 -6.13 14.34 -7.29
C ASN A 20 -6.25 13.21 -8.33
N LEU A 21 -7.06 12.18 -8.03
CA LEU A 21 -7.32 11.10 -8.97
C LEU A 21 -7.98 11.60 -10.25
N ARG A 22 -8.91 12.57 -10.13
CA ARG A 22 -9.53 13.23 -11.29
C ARG A 22 -8.49 13.93 -12.17
N LYS A 23 -7.52 14.63 -11.59
CA LYS A 23 -6.42 15.26 -12.35
C LYS A 23 -5.60 14.24 -13.12
N ILE A 24 -5.27 13.11 -12.49
CA ILE A 24 -4.53 12.02 -13.15
C ILE A 24 -5.35 11.46 -14.32
N ALA A 25 -6.64 11.20 -14.11
CA ALA A 25 -7.53 10.73 -15.15
C ALA A 25 -7.63 11.72 -16.32
N GLN A 26 -7.75 13.02 -16.04
CA GLN A 26 -7.75 14.07 -17.07
C GLN A 26 -6.45 14.06 -17.88
N ASN A 27 -5.30 13.95 -17.23
CA ASN A 27 -3.99 13.90 -17.91
C ASN A 27 -3.88 12.67 -18.84
N ILE A 28 -4.41 11.51 -18.41
CA ILE A 28 -4.44 10.31 -19.26
C ILE A 28 -5.32 10.53 -20.49
N HIS A 29 -6.44 11.24 -20.36
CA HIS A 29 -7.36 11.50 -21.46
C HIS A 29 -6.93 12.62 -22.42
N MET A 30 -5.87 13.38 -22.10
CA MET A 30 -5.31 14.39 -23.00
C MET A 30 -4.55 13.79 -24.18
N GLY A 31 -4.23 12.50 -24.14
CA GLY A 31 -3.57 11.79 -25.23
C GLY A 31 -4.51 11.57 -26.43
N LEU A 32 -3.93 11.25 -27.59
CA LEU A 32 -4.70 10.84 -28.75
C LEU A 32 -5.51 9.58 -28.44
N PRO A 33 -6.79 9.52 -28.83
CA PRO A 33 -7.63 8.35 -28.60
C PRO A 33 -7.05 7.14 -29.34
N LEU A 34 -6.60 6.16 -28.59
CA LEU A 34 -6.08 4.90 -29.11
C LEU A 34 -7.04 3.77 -28.71
N ASP A 35 -7.61 3.08 -29.69
CA ASP A 35 -8.38 1.89 -29.38
C ASP A 35 -7.47 0.77 -28.90
N ARG A 36 -7.61 0.43 -27.62
CA ARG A 36 -6.88 -0.62 -26.91
C ARG A 36 -7.84 -1.65 -26.33
N THR A 37 -8.93 -1.93 -27.05
CA THR A 37 -9.95 -2.91 -26.62
C THR A 37 -9.57 -4.36 -26.94
N ASP A 38 -8.48 -4.55 -27.69
CA ASP A 38 -7.91 -5.86 -28.03
C ASP A 38 -7.38 -6.62 -26.80
N ARG A 39 -7.39 -7.93 -26.86
CA ARG A 39 -6.78 -8.86 -25.89
C ARG A 39 -7.04 -8.49 -24.41
N LYS A 40 -8.28 -8.21 -24.05
CA LYS A 40 -8.66 -7.81 -22.69
C LYS A 40 -8.19 -8.81 -21.62
N ALA A 41 -8.36 -10.11 -21.89
CA ALA A 41 -7.96 -11.17 -20.95
C ALA A 41 -6.45 -11.16 -20.66
N ASP A 42 -5.61 -11.01 -21.69
CA ASP A 42 -4.15 -10.95 -21.53
C ASP A 42 -3.69 -9.71 -20.78
N ARG A 43 -4.37 -8.59 -21.01
CA ARG A 43 -4.09 -7.31 -20.30
C ARG A 43 -4.44 -7.43 -18.83
N TRP A 44 -5.61 -7.97 -18.49
CA TRP A 44 -6.02 -8.23 -17.10
C TRP A 44 -5.07 -9.21 -16.43
N ARG A 45 -4.73 -10.32 -17.10
CA ARG A 45 -3.76 -11.30 -16.59
C ARG A 45 -2.40 -10.64 -16.31
N THR A 46 -1.90 -9.84 -17.23
CA THR A 46 -0.62 -9.14 -17.07
C THR A 46 -0.68 -8.14 -15.92
N MET A 47 -1.76 -7.37 -15.81
CA MET A 47 -1.98 -6.44 -14.72
C MET A 47 -1.99 -7.17 -13.36
N LEU A 48 -2.77 -8.22 -13.24
CA LEU A 48 -2.86 -8.99 -12.00
C LEU A 48 -1.52 -9.61 -11.62
N LEU A 49 -0.81 -10.22 -12.56
CA LEU A 49 0.48 -10.86 -12.29
C LEU A 49 1.59 -9.86 -11.98
N VAL A 50 1.60 -8.70 -12.62
CA VAL A 50 2.66 -7.70 -12.44
C VAL A 50 2.35 -6.76 -11.29
N ALA A 51 1.13 -6.25 -11.18
CA ALA A 51 0.76 -5.29 -10.15
C ALA A 51 0.45 -5.98 -8.81
N LEU A 52 -0.45 -6.96 -8.79
CA LEU A 52 -0.82 -7.66 -7.56
C LEU A 52 0.09 -8.84 -7.24
N GLY A 53 0.45 -9.65 -8.24
CA GLY A 53 1.35 -10.80 -8.07
C GLY A 53 2.83 -10.44 -7.97
N GLN A 54 3.19 -9.14 -8.14
CA GLN A 54 4.55 -8.62 -7.98
C GLN A 54 5.63 -9.42 -8.75
N LYS A 55 5.26 -10.07 -9.87
CA LYS A 55 6.10 -11.04 -10.60
C LYS A 55 7.51 -10.53 -10.92
N LYS A 56 7.64 -9.24 -11.26
CA LYS A 56 8.94 -8.64 -11.61
C LYS A 56 9.91 -8.54 -10.43
N MET A 57 9.42 -8.58 -9.21
CA MET A 57 10.26 -8.47 -8.02
C MET A 57 11.03 -9.73 -7.70
N PHE A 58 10.45 -10.90 -8.02
CA PHE A 58 11.03 -12.20 -7.72
C PHE A 58 12.31 -12.53 -8.52
N THR A 59 12.73 -11.63 -9.42
CA THR A 59 14.05 -11.75 -10.09
C THR A 59 15.23 -11.57 -9.13
N ARG A 60 15.00 -11.02 -7.92
CA ARG A 60 16.03 -10.81 -6.89
C ARG A 60 15.51 -11.30 -5.54
N PRO A 61 15.93 -12.48 -5.06
CA PRO A 61 15.28 -13.18 -3.96
C PRO A 61 15.28 -12.40 -2.64
N ILE A 62 16.42 -11.82 -2.23
CA ILE A 62 16.50 -11.10 -0.94
C ILE A 62 15.59 -9.85 -0.90
N PRO A 63 15.69 -8.89 -1.86
CA PRO A 63 14.75 -7.78 -1.91
C PRO A 63 13.30 -8.21 -2.10
N ALA A 64 13.07 -9.29 -2.87
CA ALA A 64 11.72 -9.79 -3.09
C ALA A 64 11.08 -10.31 -1.82
N LEU A 65 11.82 -11.05 -0.99
CA LEU A 65 11.30 -11.58 0.27
C LEU A 65 10.97 -10.45 1.27
N LEU A 66 11.88 -9.48 1.42
CA LEU A 66 11.63 -8.31 2.28
C LEU A 66 10.42 -7.51 1.81
N HIS A 67 10.30 -7.28 0.51
CA HIS A 67 9.16 -6.57 -0.03
C HIS A 67 7.86 -7.38 0.06
N LEU A 68 7.93 -8.70 -0.12
CA LEU A 68 6.76 -9.57 0.05
C LEU A 68 6.19 -9.46 1.47
N ALA A 69 7.05 -9.42 2.48
CA ALA A 69 6.62 -9.21 3.86
C ALA A 69 5.90 -7.86 4.02
N LEU A 70 6.47 -6.77 3.50
CA LEU A 70 5.84 -5.44 3.52
C LEU A 70 4.51 -5.42 2.75
N TYR A 71 4.49 -6.00 1.56
CA TYR A 71 3.30 -6.05 0.72
C TYR A 71 2.17 -6.87 1.35
N ALA A 72 2.48 -8.05 1.88
CA ALA A 72 1.50 -8.90 2.56
C ALA A 72 0.95 -8.19 3.80
N SER A 73 1.81 -7.56 4.61
CA SER A 73 1.39 -6.77 5.76
C SER A 73 0.46 -5.64 5.33
N PHE A 74 0.84 -4.85 4.33
CA PHE A 74 0.03 -3.75 3.83
C PHE A 74 -1.35 -4.21 3.36
N VAL A 75 -1.43 -5.29 2.58
CA VAL A 75 -2.73 -5.79 2.05
C VAL A 75 -3.62 -6.32 3.17
N ILE A 76 -3.05 -7.04 4.14
CA ILE A 76 -3.83 -7.68 5.21
C ILE A 76 -4.28 -6.65 6.25
N THR A 77 -3.46 -5.65 6.59
CA THR A 77 -3.84 -4.58 7.49
C THR A 77 -4.96 -3.67 6.94
N GLN A 78 -5.28 -3.74 5.64
CA GLN A 78 -6.47 -3.04 5.11
C GLN A 78 -7.78 -3.53 5.74
N ILE A 79 -7.83 -4.76 6.23
CA ILE A 79 -9.02 -5.29 6.95
C ILE A 79 -9.22 -4.49 8.25
N GLU A 80 -8.14 -4.26 8.99
CA GLU A 80 -8.17 -3.45 10.21
C GLU A 80 -8.49 -1.97 9.90
N LEU A 81 -7.97 -1.43 8.80
CA LEU A 81 -8.32 -0.08 8.35
C LEU A 81 -9.82 0.07 8.08
N ILE A 82 -10.46 -0.94 7.48
CA ILE A 82 -11.90 -0.95 7.27
C ILE A 82 -12.63 -0.95 8.61
N GLU A 83 -12.19 -1.75 9.59
CA GLU A 83 -12.76 -1.75 10.93
C GLU A 83 -12.64 -0.37 11.60
N ILE A 84 -11.46 0.27 11.53
CA ILE A 84 -11.25 1.63 12.06
C ILE A 84 -12.22 2.64 11.44
N LEU A 85 -12.47 2.55 10.14
CA LEU A 85 -13.42 3.42 9.46
C LEU A 85 -14.86 3.18 9.94
N VAL A 86 -15.25 1.92 10.09
CA VAL A 86 -16.58 1.55 10.62
C VAL A 86 -16.75 2.03 12.05
N ASP A 87 -15.79 1.74 12.92
CA ASP A 87 -15.80 2.14 14.33
C ASP A 87 -15.83 3.66 14.50
N GLY A 88 -15.02 4.36 13.72
CA GLY A 88 -14.94 5.82 13.78
C GLY A 88 -16.24 6.52 13.35
N ILE A 89 -16.97 5.96 12.40
CA ILE A 89 -18.24 6.50 11.92
C ILE A 89 -19.41 6.09 12.84
N SER A 90 -19.48 4.80 13.20
CA SER A 90 -20.57 4.25 14.01
C SER A 90 -20.43 4.56 15.50
N GLY A 91 -19.21 4.81 15.98
CA GLY A 91 -18.88 4.94 17.40
C GLY A 91 -18.83 3.60 18.14
N SER A 92 -18.83 2.50 17.41
CA SER A 92 -18.58 1.18 17.95
C SER A 92 -17.11 1.00 18.32
N HIS A 93 -16.80 -0.09 18.99
CA HIS A 93 -15.44 -0.48 19.30
C HIS A 93 -15.26 -1.94 18.91
N ARG A 94 -14.35 -2.20 17.97
CA ARG A 94 -14.10 -3.54 17.43
C ARG A 94 -15.36 -4.19 16.86
N PHE A 95 -15.94 -3.52 15.87
CA PHE A 95 -17.20 -3.91 15.24
C PHE A 95 -17.21 -5.39 14.77
N PHE A 96 -16.10 -5.87 14.23
CA PHE A 96 -16.02 -7.23 13.73
C PHE A 96 -15.79 -8.30 14.82
N GLN A 97 -15.42 -7.91 16.04
CA GLN A 97 -15.10 -8.86 17.12
C GLN A 97 -16.29 -9.73 17.50
N GLU A 98 -17.49 -9.14 17.62
CA GLU A 98 -18.70 -9.88 17.98
C GLU A 98 -19.11 -10.87 16.90
N SER A 99 -18.97 -10.49 15.62
CA SER A 99 -19.36 -11.31 14.48
C SER A 99 -18.39 -12.45 14.18
N LEU A 100 -17.09 -12.22 14.38
CA LEU A 100 -16.02 -13.14 13.98
C LEU A 100 -15.45 -13.96 15.15
N GLY A 101 -15.71 -13.57 16.40
CA GLY A 101 -15.31 -14.32 17.61
C GLY A 101 -13.83 -14.72 17.64
N GLY A 102 -13.55 -16.01 17.77
CA GLY A 102 -12.18 -16.54 17.82
C GLY A 102 -11.37 -16.32 16.55
N PHE A 103 -12.03 -16.24 15.38
CA PHE A 103 -11.36 -15.92 14.13
C PHE A 103 -10.82 -14.47 14.11
N TYR A 104 -11.54 -13.54 14.74
CA TYR A 104 -11.06 -12.16 14.92
C TYR A 104 -9.74 -12.13 15.71
N THR A 105 -9.68 -12.83 16.83
CA THR A 105 -8.46 -12.90 17.65
C THR A 105 -7.27 -13.46 16.85
N PHE A 106 -7.50 -14.52 16.07
CA PHE A 106 -6.49 -15.07 15.16
C PHE A 106 -6.02 -14.04 14.14
N MET A 107 -6.94 -13.32 13.49
CA MET A 107 -6.62 -12.30 12.49
C MET A 107 -5.79 -11.16 13.08
N ILE A 108 -6.15 -10.66 14.25
CA ILE A 108 -5.40 -9.58 14.92
C ILE A 108 -3.99 -10.07 15.28
N SER A 109 -3.85 -11.25 15.89
CA SER A 109 -2.53 -11.80 16.21
C SER A 109 -1.66 -12.02 14.96
N PHE A 110 -2.28 -12.41 13.85
CA PHE A 110 -1.59 -12.56 12.57
C PHE A 110 -1.11 -11.20 12.02
N ILE A 111 -1.95 -10.15 12.12
CA ILE A 111 -1.58 -8.78 11.74
C ILE A 111 -0.43 -8.26 12.60
N GLU A 112 -0.41 -8.55 13.90
CA GLU A 112 0.69 -8.19 14.79
C GLU A 112 2.02 -8.79 14.34
N VAL A 113 2.04 -10.08 14.03
CA VAL A 113 3.24 -10.77 13.49
C VAL A 113 3.69 -10.15 12.17
N LEU A 114 2.74 -9.89 11.26
CA LEU A 114 3.05 -9.24 9.97
C LEU A 114 3.60 -7.83 10.17
N SER A 115 3.10 -7.08 11.13
CA SER A 115 3.57 -5.72 11.45
C SER A 115 5.02 -5.72 11.92
N VAL A 116 5.40 -6.71 12.74
CA VAL A 116 6.80 -6.91 13.17
C VAL A 116 7.68 -7.25 11.96
N LEU A 117 7.22 -8.14 11.07
CA LEU A 117 7.95 -8.48 9.85
C LEU A 117 8.09 -7.28 8.90
N ALA A 118 7.05 -6.46 8.78
CA ALA A 118 7.08 -5.23 8.00
C ALA A 118 8.09 -4.23 8.58
N PHE A 119 8.12 -4.07 9.90
CA PHE A 119 9.09 -3.21 10.56
C PHE A 119 10.53 -3.68 10.30
N ILE A 120 10.81 -4.97 10.46
CA ILE A 120 12.12 -5.56 10.15
C ILE A 120 12.48 -5.33 8.67
N GLY A 121 11.53 -5.54 7.76
CA GLY A 121 11.70 -5.30 6.32
C GLY A 121 12.05 -3.85 6.01
N THR A 122 11.37 -2.90 6.64
CA THR A 122 11.63 -1.46 6.49
C THR A 122 13.02 -1.09 6.98
N VAL A 123 13.41 -1.55 8.18
CA VAL A 123 14.75 -1.32 8.72
C VAL A 123 15.82 -1.92 7.80
N ALA A 124 15.59 -3.14 7.29
CA ALA A 124 16.51 -3.78 6.36
C ALA A 124 16.66 -2.99 5.05
N PHE A 125 15.57 -2.44 4.49
CA PHE A 125 15.65 -1.59 3.30
C PHE A 125 16.37 -0.28 3.55
N LEU A 126 16.12 0.37 4.68
CA LEU A 126 16.82 1.60 5.07
C LEU A 126 18.32 1.34 5.23
N ALA A 127 18.69 0.24 5.91
CA ALA A 127 20.08 -0.17 6.07
C ALA A 127 20.74 -0.45 4.71
N ARG A 128 20.08 -1.20 3.84
CA ARG A 128 20.57 -1.47 2.47
C ARG A 128 20.80 -0.20 1.67
N ARG A 129 19.93 0.78 1.80
CA ARG A 129 20.00 2.03 1.06
C ARG A 129 21.10 2.94 1.58
N ASN A 130 21.14 3.16 2.88
CA ASN A 130 22.00 4.17 3.49
C ASN A 130 23.36 3.63 3.94
N MET A 131 23.44 2.36 4.39
CA MET A 131 24.67 1.76 4.92
C MET A 131 25.45 1.00 3.84
N LEU A 132 24.78 0.15 3.06
CA LEU A 132 25.47 -0.70 2.06
C LEU A 132 25.83 0.06 0.77
N LYS A 133 25.36 1.28 0.60
CA LYS A 133 25.70 2.17 -0.54
C LYS A 133 25.74 1.44 -1.89
N LEU A 134 24.72 0.62 -2.17
CA LEU A 134 24.65 -0.15 -3.40
C LEU A 134 24.74 0.78 -4.62
N PRO A 135 25.62 0.52 -5.61
CA PRO A 135 25.89 1.45 -6.72
C PRO A 135 24.61 1.91 -7.44
N ARG A 136 23.66 1.00 -7.64
CA ARG A 136 22.38 1.30 -8.31
C ARG A 136 21.43 2.20 -7.51
N LEU A 137 21.59 2.30 -6.18
CA LEU A 137 20.79 3.16 -5.30
C LEU A 137 21.48 4.50 -5.04
N ASN A 138 22.76 4.61 -5.41
CA ASN A 138 23.59 5.79 -5.22
C ASN A 138 24.06 6.39 -6.56
N MET A 139 23.23 6.31 -7.61
CA MET A 139 23.49 6.98 -8.88
C MET A 139 23.38 8.51 -8.70
N LYS A 140 24.15 9.27 -9.48
CA LYS A 140 24.11 10.74 -9.44
C LYS A 140 22.73 11.33 -9.71
N GLU A 141 21.93 10.66 -10.55
CA GLU A 141 20.56 11.02 -10.90
C GLU A 141 19.57 10.89 -9.72
N LEU A 142 19.91 10.05 -8.74
CA LEU A 142 19.11 9.84 -7.52
C LEU A 142 19.57 10.72 -6.36
N ALA A 143 20.63 11.52 -6.53
CA ALA A 143 21.14 12.37 -5.47
C ALA A 143 20.16 13.50 -5.13
N GLY A 144 20.13 13.91 -3.85
CA GLY A 144 19.26 14.98 -3.36
C GLY A 144 17.84 14.51 -3.05
N TRP A 145 16.84 15.24 -3.55
CA TRP A 145 15.42 15.02 -3.25
C TRP A 145 14.92 13.59 -3.46
N PRO A 146 15.22 12.88 -4.59
CA PRO A 146 14.77 11.50 -4.76
C PRO A 146 15.27 10.53 -3.69
N THR A 147 16.47 10.75 -3.15
CA THR A 147 17.01 9.94 -2.05
C THR A 147 16.33 10.26 -0.72
N GLN A 148 16.04 11.55 -0.47
CA GLN A 148 15.35 11.99 0.75
C GLN A 148 13.90 11.48 0.76
N ASP A 149 13.18 11.66 -0.35
CA ASP A 149 11.81 11.20 -0.54
C ASP A 149 11.66 9.70 -0.28
N ALA A 150 12.55 8.90 -0.86
CA ALA A 150 12.53 7.46 -0.68
C ALA A 150 13.02 6.96 0.70
N ASN A 151 13.55 7.82 1.55
CA ASN A 151 13.82 7.51 2.96
C ASN A 151 12.66 7.91 3.88
N LEU A 152 11.79 8.81 3.41
CA LEU A 152 10.61 9.28 4.15
C LEU A 152 9.37 8.40 3.94
N ILE A 153 9.25 7.79 2.76
CA ILE A 153 8.18 6.85 2.41
C ILE A 153 8.46 5.48 3.01
#